data_655a47d5421bf7f70f16df2d5adc1e49
#
_entry.id   655a47d5421bf7f70f16df2d5adc1e49
#
_cell.length_a   1.000
_cell.length_b   1.000
_cell.length_c   1.000
_cell.angle_alpha   90.00
_cell.angle_beta   90.00
_cell.angle_gamma   90.00
#
_symmetry.space_group_name_H-M   'P 1'
#
loop_
_entity.id
_entity.type
_entity.pdbx_description
1 polymer ?
#
loop_
_entity_poly.entity_id
_entity_poly.type
_entity_poly.pdbx_seq_one_letter_code
_entity_poly.pdbx_strand_id
1 'polypeptide(L)'
;VLYIPTAFCSYGGEALDKKTPLLRSMQALNKQALRVLKLFGNEDVKCVHPCVGPEQEYFLIDKAMYEKRKDLVFCGRTLFGAKPPKGQELDDHYFGAIKPRVEAYMEELNTELWKLGIYAKTEHNEVAPSQHELASIYTVANVATDQNQLIMEIMQRVASRHDLVCLLAEKPFAGVNGSGKHNNWSLATDTGVNLFKPGETPYENAQ
;
A
#
# COMPACT_ATOMS: atom_id res chain seq x y z
N VAL A 1 -0.30 -13.24 -17.41
CA VAL A 1 -1.55 -12.47 -17.38
C VAL A 1 -1.24 -11.02 -17.72
N LEU A 2 -2.07 -10.38 -18.54
CA LEU A 2 -1.96 -8.95 -18.88
C LEU A 2 -3.01 -8.18 -18.06
N TYR A 3 -2.56 -7.20 -17.29
CA TYR A 3 -3.41 -6.26 -16.58
C TYR A 3 -3.44 -4.93 -17.32
N ILE A 4 -4.65 -4.48 -17.70
CA ILE A 4 -4.83 -3.22 -18.45
C ILE A 4 -5.55 -2.23 -17.54
N PRO A 5 -4.86 -1.17 -17.08
CA PRO A 5 -5.50 -0.11 -16.31
C PRO A 5 -6.57 0.58 -17.15
N THR A 6 -7.77 0.73 -16.58
CA THR A 6 -8.92 1.35 -17.28
C THR A 6 -9.57 2.40 -16.39
N ALA A 7 -10.22 3.38 -17.03
CA ALA A 7 -11.06 4.36 -16.37
C ALA A 7 -12.42 4.40 -17.09
N PHE A 8 -13.49 4.64 -16.34
CA PHE A 8 -14.85 4.65 -16.84
C PHE A 8 -15.51 6.00 -16.55
N CYS A 9 -16.03 6.62 -17.60
CA CYS A 9 -16.84 7.83 -17.48
C CYS A 9 -18.06 7.72 -18.38
N SER A 10 -19.13 8.47 -18.06
CA SER A 10 -20.30 8.59 -18.91
C SER A 10 -20.01 9.39 -20.16
N TYR A 11 -20.94 9.37 -21.11
CA TYR A 11 -20.87 10.24 -22.30
C TYR A 11 -20.83 11.73 -21.93
N GLY A 12 -21.52 12.13 -20.87
CA GLY A 12 -21.52 13.50 -20.32
C GLY A 12 -20.26 13.84 -19.51
N GLY A 13 -19.36 12.87 -19.27
CA GLY A 13 -18.12 13.06 -18.53
C GLY A 13 -18.21 12.80 -17.03
N GLU A 14 -19.32 12.32 -16.49
CA GLU A 14 -19.43 11.93 -15.09
C GLU A 14 -18.58 10.71 -14.81
N ALA A 15 -17.90 10.69 -13.65
CA ALA A 15 -17.12 9.55 -13.22
C ALA A 15 -18.02 8.37 -12.85
N LEU A 16 -17.74 7.19 -13.43
CA LEU A 16 -18.42 5.93 -13.11
C LEU A 16 -17.55 4.98 -12.27
N ASP A 17 -16.33 5.38 -11.97
CA ASP A 17 -15.35 4.65 -11.20
C ASP A 17 -14.65 5.56 -10.19
N LYS A 18 -13.65 5.01 -9.47
CA LYS A 18 -12.81 5.78 -8.55
C LYS A 18 -11.53 6.31 -9.21
N LYS A 19 -11.12 5.75 -10.34
CA LYS A 19 -9.92 6.18 -11.05
C LYS A 19 -10.09 7.54 -11.72
N THR A 20 -11.23 7.80 -12.31
CA THR A 20 -11.53 9.10 -12.95
C THR A 20 -11.41 10.26 -11.97
N PRO A 21 -11.99 10.24 -10.76
CA PRO A 21 -11.76 11.29 -9.75
C PRO A 21 -10.29 11.43 -9.35
N LEU A 22 -9.54 10.34 -9.20
CA LEU A 22 -8.11 10.37 -8.92
C LEU A 22 -7.34 11.13 -10.01
N LEU A 23 -7.54 10.77 -11.27
CA LEU A 23 -6.87 11.43 -12.39
C LEU A 23 -7.21 12.92 -12.48
N ARG A 24 -8.47 13.28 -12.26
CA ARG A 24 -8.91 14.69 -12.21
C ARG A 24 -8.31 15.46 -11.05
N SER A 25 -8.20 14.83 -9.88
CA SER A 25 -7.54 15.45 -8.72
C SER A 25 -6.06 15.72 -8.97
N MET A 26 -5.38 14.78 -9.64
CA MET A 26 -3.97 14.97 -10.04
C MET A 26 -3.81 16.14 -11.02
N GLN A 27 -4.72 16.31 -11.98
CA GLN A 27 -4.71 17.45 -12.89
C GLN A 27 -4.96 18.77 -12.17
N ALA A 28 -5.92 18.78 -11.24
CA ALA A 28 -6.22 19.97 -10.44
C ALA A 28 -5.03 20.37 -9.55
N LEU A 29 -4.40 19.37 -8.92
CA LEU A 29 -3.20 19.58 -8.12
C LEU A 29 -2.04 20.13 -8.95
N ASN A 30 -1.76 19.53 -10.10
CA ASN A 30 -0.75 20.01 -11.03
C ASN A 30 -0.94 21.49 -11.39
N LYS A 31 -2.16 21.88 -11.76
CA LYS A 31 -2.49 23.27 -12.11
C LYS A 31 -2.18 24.23 -10.95
N GLN A 32 -2.52 23.88 -9.72
CA GLN A 32 -2.29 24.76 -8.57
C GLN A 32 -0.82 24.77 -8.13
N ALA A 33 -0.16 23.62 -8.15
CA ALA A 33 1.27 23.52 -7.83
C ALA A 33 2.11 24.37 -8.80
N LEU A 34 1.83 24.34 -10.09
CA LEU A 34 2.50 25.19 -11.07
C LEU A 34 2.28 26.68 -10.82
N ARG A 35 1.09 27.09 -10.31
CA ARG A 35 0.85 28.49 -9.94
C ARG A 35 1.73 28.90 -8.77
N VAL A 36 1.86 28.03 -7.76
CA VAL A 36 2.72 28.29 -6.60
C VAL A 36 4.18 28.36 -7.00
N LEU A 37 4.66 27.40 -7.80
CA LEU A 37 6.05 27.37 -8.28
C LEU A 37 6.44 28.62 -9.05
N LYS A 38 5.55 29.17 -9.88
CA LYS A 38 5.80 30.43 -10.59
C LYS A 38 5.99 31.62 -9.65
N LEU A 39 5.29 31.67 -8.52
CA LEU A 39 5.47 32.71 -7.51
C LEU A 39 6.85 32.65 -6.86
N PHE A 40 7.47 31.47 -6.83
CA PHE A 40 8.86 31.26 -6.38
C PHE A 40 9.89 31.38 -7.51
N GLY A 41 9.50 31.81 -8.71
CA GLY A 41 10.41 32.00 -9.84
C GLY A 41 10.77 30.72 -10.59
N ASN A 42 10.09 29.61 -10.36
CA ASN A 42 10.29 28.35 -11.10
C ASN A 42 9.49 28.41 -12.43
N GLU A 43 10.12 28.81 -13.52
CA GLU A 43 9.49 28.91 -14.83
C GLU A 43 9.72 27.67 -15.71
N ASP A 44 10.73 26.87 -15.41
CA ASP A 44 11.13 25.70 -16.20
C ASP A 44 10.25 24.48 -15.99
N VAL A 45 9.56 24.38 -14.85
CA VAL A 45 8.68 23.27 -14.50
C VAL A 45 7.40 23.34 -15.31
N LYS A 46 7.11 22.27 -16.06
CA LYS A 46 5.90 22.16 -16.89
C LYS A 46 4.84 21.25 -16.28
N CYS A 47 5.23 20.36 -15.38
CA CYS A 47 4.33 19.43 -14.74
C CYS A 47 4.77 19.08 -13.31
N VAL A 48 3.77 18.91 -12.43
CA VAL A 48 3.96 18.40 -11.07
C VAL A 48 3.09 17.17 -10.87
N HIS A 49 3.70 16.09 -10.42
CA HIS A 49 3.04 14.83 -10.16
C HIS A 49 2.98 14.52 -8.67
N PRO A 50 1.82 14.15 -8.12
CA PRO A 50 1.78 13.51 -6.81
C PRO A 50 2.39 12.10 -6.92
N CYS A 51 3.33 11.81 -6.04
CA CYS A 51 3.95 10.49 -5.90
C CYS A 51 3.52 9.86 -4.59
N VAL A 52 3.30 8.55 -4.60
CA VAL A 52 2.89 7.77 -3.42
C VAL A 52 3.73 6.50 -3.33
N GLY A 53 4.21 6.23 -2.11
CA GLY A 53 4.79 4.95 -1.71
C GLY A 53 3.85 4.28 -0.71
N PRO A 54 2.94 3.41 -1.17
CA PRO A 54 2.02 2.72 -0.27
C PRO A 54 2.74 1.63 0.50
N GLU A 55 2.36 1.49 1.77
CA GLU A 55 2.75 0.40 2.67
C GLU A 55 1.51 -0.42 2.97
N GLN A 56 1.48 -1.67 2.48
CA GLN A 56 0.35 -2.57 2.69
C GLN A 56 0.61 -3.48 3.87
N GLU A 57 -0.11 -3.24 4.96
CA GLU A 57 -0.16 -4.16 6.10
C GLU A 57 -1.15 -5.29 5.83
N TYR A 58 -0.88 -6.47 6.38
CA TYR A 58 -1.70 -7.66 6.20
C TYR A 58 -1.46 -8.69 7.29
N PHE A 59 -2.43 -9.58 7.50
CA PHE A 59 -2.27 -10.73 8.39
C PHE A 59 -2.12 -12.01 7.58
N LEU A 60 -1.22 -12.88 8.01
CA LEU A 60 -1.11 -14.24 7.51
C LEU A 60 -1.58 -15.23 8.57
N ILE A 61 -2.56 -16.05 8.23
CA ILE A 61 -3.08 -17.08 9.12
C ILE A 61 -3.04 -18.46 8.46
N ASP A 62 -2.95 -19.49 9.28
CA ASP A 62 -2.99 -20.87 8.82
C ASP A 62 -4.32 -21.17 8.14
N LYS A 63 -4.28 -21.74 6.92
CA LYS A 63 -5.46 -22.04 6.12
C LYS A 63 -6.40 -23.02 6.79
N ALA A 64 -5.87 -24.07 7.42
CA ALA A 64 -6.70 -25.07 8.09
C ALA A 64 -7.42 -24.49 9.33
N MET A 65 -6.84 -23.46 9.98
CA MET A 65 -7.51 -22.74 11.06
C MET A 65 -8.54 -21.74 10.53
N TYR A 66 -8.24 -21.07 9.43
CA TYR A 66 -9.19 -20.17 8.73
C TYR A 66 -10.46 -20.90 8.33
N GLU A 67 -10.35 -22.07 7.71
CA GLU A 67 -11.48 -22.86 7.23
C GLU A 67 -12.43 -23.31 8.36
N LYS A 68 -11.93 -23.42 9.59
CA LYS A 68 -12.75 -23.74 10.78
C LYS A 68 -13.53 -22.53 11.33
N ARG A 69 -13.18 -21.32 10.90
CA ARG A 69 -13.77 -20.08 11.40
C ARG A 69 -14.68 -19.45 10.34
N LYS A 70 -15.98 -19.70 10.46
CA LYS A 70 -16.97 -19.17 9.50
C LYS A 70 -17.03 -17.64 9.46
N ASP A 71 -16.77 -16.96 10.56
CA ASP A 71 -16.68 -15.51 10.62
C ASP A 71 -15.52 -14.98 9.78
N LEU A 72 -14.34 -15.61 9.83
CA LEU A 72 -13.22 -15.25 8.96
C LEU A 72 -13.54 -15.55 7.48
N VAL A 73 -14.13 -16.71 7.18
CA VAL A 73 -14.45 -17.12 5.81
C VAL A 73 -15.47 -16.18 5.16
N PHE A 74 -16.52 -15.79 5.89
CA PHE A 74 -17.61 -14.99 5.32
C PHE A 74 -17.41 -13.48 5.46
N CYS A 75 -16.69 -13.02 6.51
CA CYS A 75 -16.56 -11.60 6.82
C CYS A 75 -15.12 -11.08 6.70
N GLY A 76 -14.12 -11.95 6.52
CA GLY A 76 -12.71 -11.55 6.51
C GLY A 76 -12.18 -11.06 7.87
N ARG A 77 -13.00 -11.19 8.95
CA ARG A 77 -12.66 -10.78 10.31
C ARG A 77 -13.35 -11.67 11.34
N THR A 78 -12.79 -11.69 12.56
CA THR A 78 -13.47 -12.35 13.69
C THR A 78 -14.63 -11.52 14.21
N LEU A 79 -15.74 -12.16 14.53
CA LEU A 79 -16.92 -11.53 15.14
C LEU A 79 -17.01 -11.83 16.64
N PHE A 80 -16.52 -12.97 17.07
CA PHE A 80 -16.55 -13.46 18.44
C PHE A 80 -15.39 -14.41 18.70
N GLY A 81 -15.22 -14.83 19.93
CA GLY A 81 -14.21 -15.80 20.35
C GLY A 81 -13.32 -15.26 21.49
N ALA A 82 -12.50 -16.14 22.04
CA ALA A 82 -11.53 -15.79 23.07
C ALA A 82 -10.41 -14.92 22.51
N LYS A 83 -9.83 -14.08 23.37
CA LYS A 83 -8.60 -13.36 23.03
C LYS A 83 -7.46 -14.36 22.82
N PRO A 84 -6.49 -14.05 21.92
CA PRO A 84 -5.31 -14.87 21.79
C PRO A 84 -4.50 -14.85 23.09
N PRO A 85 -3.70 -15.90 23.36
CA PRO A 85 -2.88 -15.97 24.58
C PRO A 85 -1.78 -14.90 24.59
N LYS A 86 -1.39 -14.39 23.45
CA LYS A 86 -0.39 -13.34 23.27
C LYS A 86 -0.98 -12.18 22.48
N GLY A 87 -0.73 -10.95 22.94
CA GLY A 87 -1.10 -9.70 22.28
C GLY A 87 0.11 -9.00 21.68
N GLN A 88 0.24 -7.72 21.98
CA GLN A 88 1.29 -6.83 21.45
C GLN A 88 2.30 -6.41 22.53
N GLU A 89 2.51 -7.27 23.52
CA GLU A 89 3.37 -6.98 24.65
C GLU A 89 4.79 -6.68 24.18
N LEU A 90 5.32 -5.53 24.58
CA LEU A 90 6.68 -5.08 24.29
C LEU A 90 7.01 -4.99 22.78
N ASP A 91 6.01 -4.98 21.92
CA ASP A 91 6.16 -4.99 20.46
C ASP A 91 7.07 -6.13 19.95
N ASP A 92 7.08 -7.23 20.66
CA ASP A 92 8.04 -8.32 20.45
C ASP A 92 7.86 -9.04 19.11
N HIS A 93 6.66 -9.00 18.52
CA HIS A 93 6.46 -9.51 17.16
C HIS A 93 7.15 -8.64 16.12
N TYR A 94 7.08 -7.31 16.27
CA TYR A 94 7.73 -6.37 15.36
C TYR A 94 9.25 -6.57 15.29
N PHE A 95 9.88 -6.79 16.44
CA PHE A 95 11.32 -7.05 16.56
C PHE A 95 11.70 -8.53 16.42
N GLY A 96 10.73 -9.41 16.26
CA GLY A 96 10.92 -10.84 16.18
C GLY A 96 11.45 -11.32 14.83
N ALA A 97 11.96 -12.55 14.80
CA ALA A 97 12.37 -13.19 13.56
C ALA A 97 11.16 -13.54 12.68
N ILE A 98 11.33 -13.42 11.37
CA ILE A 98 10.37 -13.93 10.40
C ILE A 98 10.43 -15.46 10.40
N LYS A 99 9.30 -16.13 10.52
CA LYS A 99 9.22 -17.59 10.51
C LYS A 99 9.52 -18.12 9.11
N PRO A 100 10.21 -19.27 8.97
CA PRO A 100 10.60 -19.81 7.67
C PRO A 100 9.45 -19.95 6.65
N ARG A 101 8.25 -20.33 7.11
CA ARG A 101 7.06 -20.43 6.24
C ARG A 101 6.60 -19.06 5.73
N VAL A 102 6.72 -18.04 6.55
CA VAL A 102 6.38 -16.65 6.17
C VAL A 102 7.45 -16.08 5.25
N GLU A 103 8.72 -16.36 5.52
CA GLU A 103 9.85 -15.99 4.66
C GLU A 103 9.69 -16.57 3.24
N ALA A 104 9.40 -17.86 3.13
CA ALA A 104 9.15 -18.52 1.84
C ALA A 104 7.97 -17.89 1.08
N TYR A 105 6.91 -17.50 1.79
CA TYR A 105 5.79 -16.73 1.22
C TYR A 105 6.26 -15.37 0.70
N MET A 106 7.02 -14.62 1.47
CA MET A 106 7.51 -13.29 1.10
C MET A 106 8.44 -13.35 -0.12
N GLU A 107 9.33 -14.33 -0.19
CA GLU A 107 10.21 -14.55 -1.35
C GLU A 107 9.43 -14.83 -2.64
N GLU A 108 8.43 -15.70 -2.57
CA GLU A 108 7.57 -15.97 -3.73
C GLU A 108 6.73 -14.76 -4.11
N LEU A 109 6.17 -14.05 -3.12
CA LEU A 109 5.40 -12.83 -3.35
C LEU A 109 6.24 -11.78 -4.09
N ASN A 110 7.45 -11.50 -3.63
CA ASN A 110 8.38 -10.58 -4.29
C ASN A 110 8.63 -10.99 -5.75
N THR A 111 8.90 -12.26 -5.98
CA THR A 111 9.14 -12.80 -7.33
C THR A 111 7.94 -12.58 -8.25
N GLU A 112 6.72 -12.85 -7.79
CA GLU A 112 5.51 -12.66 -8.58
C GLU A 112 5.22 -11.17 -8.84
N LEU A 113 5.47 -10.29 -7.88
CA LEU A 113 5.33 -8.85 -8.04
C LEU A 113 6.36 -8.27 -9.03
N TRP A 114 7.61 -8.70 -8.96
CA TRP A 114 8.66 -8.26 -9.89
C TRP A 114 8.36 -8.67 -11.34
N LYS A 115 7.77 -9.84 -11.56
CA LYS A 115 7.30 -10.26 -12.90
C LYS A 115 6.23 -9.33 -13.48
N LEU A 116 5.51 -8.60 -12.63
CA LEU A 116 4.52 -7.59 -13.02
C LEU A 116 5.09 -6.16 -13.10
N GLY A 117 6.39 -6.00 -12.84
CA GLY A 117 7.03 -4.69 -12.80
C GLY A 117 6.72 -3.89 -11.53
N ILE A 118 6.26 -4.54 -10.48
CA ILE A 118 5.98 -3.93 -9.18
C ILE A 118 7.20 -4.12 -8.29
N TYR A 119 7.83 -3.02 -7.91
CA TYR A 119 9.04 -3.04 -7.08
C TYR A 119 8.68 -3.14 -5.59
N ALA A 120 8.34 -4.36 -5.13
CA ALA A 120 8.33 -4.68 -3.71
C ALA A 120 9.76 -4.66 -3.19
N LYS A 121 10.02 -3.95 -2.11
CA LYS A 121 11.38 -3.72 -1.60
C LYS A 121 11.57 -4.14 -0.16
N THR A 122 10.60 -3.87 0.69
CA THR A 122 10.71 -4.11 2.13
C THR A 122 9.54 -4.95 2.60
N GLU A 123 9.84 -6.01 3.32
CA GLU A 123 8.88 -6.83 4.04
C GLU A 123 9.39 -7.08 5.44
N HIS A 124 8.53 -6.92 6.44
CA HIS A 124 8.86 -7.11 7.85
C HIS A 124 7.62 -7.47 8.67
N ASN A 125 7.85 -7.86 9.92
CA ASN A 125 6.77 -8.05 10.88
C ASN A 125 6.20 -6.71 11.34
N GLU A 126 4.89 -6.68 11.53
CA GLU A 126 4.18 -5.61 12.20
C GLU A 126 3.91 -5.93 13.69
N VAL A 127 3.31 -4.99 14.41
CA VAL A 127 3.16 -5.07 15.88
C VAL A 127 2.19 -6.17 16.30
N ALA A 128 1.10 -6.36 15.56
CA ALA A 128 0.13 -7.40 15.91
C ALA A 128 0.65 -8.82 15.59
N PRO A 129 0.30 -9.83 16.39
CA PRO A 129 0.67 -11.21 16.10
C PRO A 129 0.22 -11.64 14.70
N SER A 130 1.12 -12.25 13.95
CA SER A 130 0.92 -12.69 12.56
C SER A 130 0.61 -11.56 11.56
N GLN A 131 0.93 -10.33 11.90
CA GLN A 131 0.84 -9.18 11.01
C GLN A 131 2.19 -8.88 10.38
N HIS A 132 2.16 -8.49 9.11
CA HIS A 132 3.33 -8.16 8.30
C HIS A 132 3.02 -6.94 7.44
N GLU A 133 4.06 -6.34 6.86
CA GLU A 133 3.93 -5.22 5.95
C GLU A 133 4.78 -5.45 4.71
N LEU A 134 4.27 -4.97 3.58
CA LEU A 134 5.00 -4.85 2.34
C LEU A 134 5.01 -3.40 1.89
N ALA A 135 6.20 -2.86 1.65
CA ALA A 135 6.41 -1.55 1.06
C ALA A 135 6.97 -1.66 -0.34
N SER A 136 6.35 -0.98 -1.29
CA SER A 136 6.85 -0.84 -2.66
C SER A 136 7.59 0.47 -2.84
N ILE A 137 8.45 0.54 -3.87
CA ILE A 137 9.05 1.81 -4.26
C ILE A 137 7.94 2.75 -4.74
N TYR A 138 8.02 4.01 -4.31
CA TYR A 138 7.05 5.04 -4.68
C TYR A 138 7.03 5.29 -6.20
N THR A 139 5.88 5.64 -6.69
CA THR A 139 5.66 6.06 -8.08
C THR A 139 4.54 7.09 -8.16
N VAL A 140 4.20 7.54 -9.36
CA VAL A 140 3.07 8.47 -9.58
C VAL A 140 1.77 7.87 -9.02
N ALA A 141 0.98 8.67 -8.35
CA ALA A 141 -0.15 8.22 -7.52
C ALA A 141 -1.14 7.28 -8.23
N ASN A 142 -1.46 7.53 -9.49
CA ASN A 142 -2.36 6.63 -10.23
C ASN A 142 -1.74 5.26 -10.48
N VAL A 143 -0.45 5.19 -10.78
CA VAL A 143 0.28 3.93 -10.98
C VAL A 143 0.43 3.20 -9.65
N ALA A 144 0.81 3.92 -8.57
CA ALA A 144 0.91 3.35 -7.23
C ALA A 144 -0.42 2.72 -6.77
N THR A 145 -1.54 3.38 -7.06
CA THR A 145 -2.88 2.87 -6.74
C THR A 145 -3.19 1.59 -7.51
N ASP A 146 -2.92 1.54 -8.81
CA ASP A 146 -3.11 0.34 -9.63
C ASP A 146 -2.21 -0.81 -9.14
N GLN A 147 -0.95 -0.52 -8.87
CA GLN A 147 0.00 -1.51 -8.33
C GLN A 147 -0.48 -2.08 -7.00
N ASN A 148 -1.01 -1.24 -6.10
CA ASN A 148 -1.48 -1.75 -4.80
C ASN A 148 -2.70 -2.67 -4.93
N GLN A 149 -3.58 -2.46 -5.90
CA GLN A 149 -4.66 -3.41 -6.20
C GLN A 149 -4.11 -4.77 -6.64
N LEU A 150 -3.08 -4.77 -7.49
CA LEU A 150 -2.40 -6.01 -7.90
C LEU A 150 -1.65 -6.66 -6.74
N ILE A 151 -0.97 -5.89 -5.90
CA ILE A 151 -0.30 -6.39 -4.69
C ILE A 151 -1.29 -7.18 -3.84
N MET A 152 -2.44 -6.61 -3.51
CA MET A 152 -3.46 -7.28 -2.69
C MET A 152 -3.95 -8.59 -3.31
N GLU A 153 -4.18 -8.61 -4.62
CA GLU A 153 -4.60 -9.83 -5.32
C GLU A 153 -3.51 -10.92 -5.29
N ILE A 154 -2.26 -10.53 -5.58
CA ILE A 154 -1.14 -11.48 -5.60
C ILE A 154 -0.83 -11.99 -4.20
N MET A 155 -0.89 -11.14 -3.16
CA MET A 155 -0.75 -11.56 -1.76
C MET A 155 -1.68 -12.73 -1.41
N GLN A 156 -2.95 -12.61 -1.74
CA GLN A 156 -3.94 -13.66 -1.47
C GLN A 156 -3.66 -14.92 -2.28
N ARG A 157 -3.30 -14.76 -3.54
CA ARG A 157 -3.01 -15.87 -4.45
C ARG A 157 -1.76 -16.65 -4.03
N VAL A 158 -0.69 -15.96 -3.66
CA VAL A 158 0.56 -16.59 -3.20
C VAL A 158 0.33 -17.24 -1.82
N ALA A 159 -0.38 -16.60 -0.90
CA ALA A 159 -0.67 -17.17 0.42
C ALA A 159 -1.31 -18.57 0.31
N SER A 160 -2.21 -18.76 -0.65
CA SER A 160 -2.88 -20.04 -0.84
C SER A 160 -1.93 -21.18 -1.27
N ARG A 161 -0.79 -20.86 -1.87
CA ARG A 161 0.25 -21.84 -2.28
C ARG A 161 1.09 -22.30 -1.09
N HIS A 162 1.13 -21.51 -0.01
CA HIS A 162 1.86 -21.79 1.23
C HIS A 162 0.96 -22.30 2.36
N ASP A 163 -0.25 -22.76 2.06
CA ASP A 163 -1.26 -23.14 3.04
C ASP A 163 -1.55 -22.03 4.07
N LEU A 164 -1.47 -20.78 3.60
CA LEU A 164 -1.77 -19.57 4.34
C LEU A 164 -2.99 -18.86 3.73
N VAL A 165 -3.60 -17.99 4.51
CA VAL A 165 -4.61 -17.03 4.07
C VAL A 165 -4.14 -15.63 4.42
N CYS A 166 -4.09 -14.75 3.43
CA CYS A 166 -3.79 -13.34 3.61
C CYS A 166 -5.09 -12.58 3.88
N LEU A 167 -5.21 -12.00 5.06
CA LEU A 167 -6.34 -11.14 5.42
C LEU A 167 -5.99 -9.70 5.14
N LEU A 168 -6.83 -9.04 4.36
CA LEU A 168 -6.69 -7.64 3.94
C LEU A 168 -7.79 -6.73 4.53
N ALA A 169 -8.68 -7.26 5.35
CA ALA A 169 -9.59 -6.45 6.13
C ALA A 169 -8.79 -5.54 7.07
N GLU A 170 -9.20 -4.29 7.22
CA GLU A 170 -8.47 -3.30 8.01
C GLU A 170 -8.39 -3.68 9.50
N LYS A 171 -9.39 -4.38 10.01
CA LYS A 171 -9.46 -4.80 11.42
C LYS A 171 -9.96 -6.25 11.54
N PRO A 172 -9.15 -7.24 11.16
CA PRO A 172 -9.59 -8.64 11.20
C PRO A 172 -9.70 -9.20 12.61
N PHE A 173 -8.95 -8.63 13.57
CA PHE A 173 -8.94 -9.07 14.98
C PHE A 173 -9.16 -7.88 15.91
N ALA A 174 -10.11 -8.02 16.84
CA ALA A 174 -10.38 -7.00 17.85
C ALA A 174 -9.25 -6.97 18.91
N GLY A 175 -8.94 -5.76 19.40
CA GLY A 175 -7.99 -5.58 20.52
C GLY A 175 -6.50 -5.58 20.15
N VAL A 176 -6.17 -5.71 18.86
CA VAL A 176 -4.81 -5.55 18.32
C VAL A 176 -4.79 -4.54 17.18
N ASN A 177 -3.62 -4.17 16.70
CA ASN A 177 -3.48 -3.26 15.56
C ASN A 177 -4.25 -3.79 14.33
N GLY A 178 -4.73 -2.88 13.53
CA GLY A 178 -5.32 -3.16 12.23
C GLY A 178 -4.31 -3.04 11.09
N SER A 179 -4.70 -3.52 9.91
CA SER A 179 -3.90 -3.40 8.69
C SER A 179 -4.33 -2.18 7.90
N GLY A 180 -3.44 -1.22 7.79
CA GLY A 180 -3.62 -0.01 7.01
C GLY A 180 -3.04 -0.11 5.60
N LYS A 181 -3.21 0.97 4.88
CA LYS A 181 -2.50 1.32 3.65
C LYS A 181 -1.86 2.68 3.88
N HIS A 182 -0.75 2.69 4.65
CA HIS A 182 -0.06 3.93 4.91
C HIS A 182 0.52 4.48 3.62
N ASN A 183 0.22 5.73 3.31
CA ASN A 183 0.64 6.38 2.09
C ASN A 183 1.68 7.44 2.40
N ASN A 184 2.95 7.11 2.22
CA ASN A 184 4.00 8.11 2.12
C ASN A 184 3.83 8.84 0.79
N TRP A 185 3.79 10.16 0.79
CA TRP A 185 3.52 10.89 -0.42
C TRP A 185 4.35 12.16 -0.56
N SER A 186 4.52 12.59 -1.78
CA SER A 186 5.25 13.81 -2.13
C SER A 186 4.74 14.39 -3.44
N LEU A 187 5.25 15.57 -3.79
CA LEU A 187 5.08 16.17 -5.11
C LEU A 187 6.43 16.21 -5.81
N ALA A 188 6.48 15.71 -7.03
CA ALA A 188 7.67 15.74 -7.87
C ALA A 188 7.43 16.54 -9.14
N THR A 189 8.40 17.34 -9.54
CA THR A 189 8.41 18.06 -10.81
C THR A 189 8.86 17.15 -11.94
N ASP A 190 8.51 17.51 -13.18
CA ASP A 190 9.04 16.87 -14.40
C ASP A 190 10.55 17.05 -14.57
N THR A 191 11.17 17.99 -13.84
CA THR A 191 12.63 18.19 -13.77
C THR A 191 13.31 17.31 -12.72
N GLY A 192 12.57 16.45 -12.00
CA GLY A 192 13.09 15.51 -11.03
C GLY A 192 13.27 16.05 -9.60
N VAL A 193 12.74 17.24 -9.31
CA VAL A 193 12.80 17.83 -7.97
C VAL A 193 11.64 17.31 -7.11
N ASN A 194 11.95 16.78 -5.93
CA ASN A 194 10.96 16.48 -4.90
C ASN A 194 10.67 17.74 -4.09
N LEU A 195 9.47 18.29 -4.21
CA LEU A 195 9.08 19.56 -3.57
C LEU A 195 8.95 19.47 -2.05
N PHE A 196 8.84 18.26 -1.49
CA PHE A 196 8.71 18.05 -0.05
C PHE A 196 9.99 17.50 0.59
N LYS A 197 11.07 17.39 -0.18
CA LYS A 197 12.35 16.95 0.37
C LYS A 197 12.88 18.02 1.34
N PRO A 198 13.04 17.69 2.64
CA PRO A 198 13.61 18.63 3.58
C PRO A 198 15.10 18.88 3.26
N GLY A 199 15.58 20.10 3.51
CA GLY A 199 17.02 20.41 3.55
C GLY A 199 17.65 19.95 4.87
N GLU A 200 18.97 20.06 4.97
CA GLU A 200 19.69 19.83 6.24
C GLU A 200 19.36 20.90 7.27
N THR A 201 19.03 22.09 6.81
CA THR A 201 18.56 23.20 7.64
C THR A 201 17.23 23.76 7.11
N PRO A 202 16.45 24.46 7.97
CA PRO A 202 15.19 25.10 7.53
C PRO A 202 15.37 26.14 6.43
N TYR A 203 16.58 26.65 6.24
CA TYR A 203 16.88 27.69 5.23
C TYR A 203 17.18 27.12 3.84
N GLU A 204 17.58 25.86 3.75
CA GLU A 204 17.96 25.23 2.48
C GLU A 204 16.76 24.85 1.62
N ASN A 205 15.60 24.75 2.22
CA ASN A 205 14.35 24.39 1.54
C ASN A 205 13.19 25.24 2.08
N ALA A 206 13.36 26.56 2.06
CA ALA A 206 12.40 27.52 2.60
C ALA A 206 11.16 27.74 1.68
N GLN A 207 11.13 27.13 0.51
CA GLN A 207 9.98 27.10 -0.40
C GLN A 207 9.02 26.01 0.02
#